data_1ad2255bb6b39c5aebb4794b50c469f8
#
_entry.id   1ad2255bb6b39c5aebb4794b50c469f8
#
_cell.length_a   1.000
_cell.length_b   1.000
_cell.length_c   1.000
_cell.angle_alpha   90.00
_cell.angle_beta   90.00
_cell.angle_gamma   90.00
#
_symmetry.space_group_name_H-M   'P 1'
#
loop_
_entity.id
_entity.type
_entity.pdbx_description
1 polymer ?
#
loop_
_entity_poly.entity_id
_entity_poly.type
_entity_poly.pdbx_seq_one_letter_code
_entity_poly.pdbx_strand_id
1 'polypeptide(L)'
;KNILRVILNEILIQDDVVNLVKSFVLYNEEEINSKLVDILKVEENQEFEDSYERFKNRKCIKPIEIGKHKYFNDPNSNSCVIAIHGFSSTPKEMEKLALFLNQNGFNVQTPRLAGHGTVPEDLKEKIWQDWYKSISRSIIIAALQYKKVYIIGFSTGGLLALLSTKKDYQEFVSVVCINAALHLNDLRIKTIL
;
A
#
# COMPACT_ATOMS: atom_id res chain seq x y z
N LYS A 1 10.84 -17.17 3.62
CA LYS A 1 10.34 -17.55 4.98
C LYS A 1 9.77 -16.37 5.78
N ASN A 2 10.36 -15.15 5.69
CA ASN A 2 9.89 -14.01 6.49
C ASN A 2 8.59 -13.39 5.96
N ILE A 3 8.41 -13.28 4.65
CA ILE A 3 7.19 -12.71 4.03
C ILE A 3 5.96 -13.52 4.39
N LEU A 4 6.02 -14.84 4.27
CA LEU A 4 4.91 -15.72 4.62
C LEU A 4 4.48 -15.53 6.08
N ARG A 5 5.45 -15.40 7.00
CA ARG A 5 5.17 -15.16 8.42
C ARG A 5 4.48 -13.81 8.65
N VAL A 6 4.85 -12.77 7.89
CA VAL A 6 4.21 -11.45 7.96
C VAL A 6 2.78 -11.53 7.44
N ILE A 7 2.55 -12.21 6.31
CA ILE A 7 1.22 -12.44 5.75
C ILE A 7 0.32 -13.14 6.75
N LEU A 8 0.78 -14.26 7.31
CA LEU A 8 0.00 -15.08 8.24
C LEU A 8 -0.34 -14.35 9.55
N ASN A 9 0.55 -13.49 10.04
CA ASN A 9 0.39 -12.86 11.34
C ASN A 9 -0.28 -11.47 11.29
N GLU A 10 -0.18 -10.77 10.17
CA GLU A 10 -0.53 -9.33 10.11
C GLU A 10 -1.64 -8.99 9.13
N ILE A 11 -1.95 -9.86 8.17
CA ILE A 11 -2.79 -9.48 7.03
C ILE A 11 -3.99 -10.39 6.82
N LEU A 12 -3.80 -11.70 6.78
CA LEU A 12 -4.88 -12.63 6.40
C LEU A 12 -5.90 -12.89 7.53
N ILE A 13 -7.16 -13.00 7.14
CA ILE A 13 -8.24 -13.50 8.00
C ILE A 13 -8.07 -15.03 8.19
N GLN A 14 -8.55 -15.58 9.31
CA GLN A 14 -8.29 -16.96 9.73
C GLN A 14 -8.72 -18.02 8.68
N ASP A 15 -9.81 -17.80 7.96
CA ASP A 15 -10.30 -18.72 6.93
C ASP A 15 -9.40 -18.78 5.69
N ASP A 16 -8.80 -17.65 5.32
CA ASP A 16 -7.85 -17.56 4.21
C ASP A 16 -6.55 -18.29 4.52
N VAL A 17 -6.11 -18.25 5.79
CA VAL A 17 -4.94 -19.00 6.26
C VAL A 17 -5.14 -20.50 6.10
N VAL A 18 -6.31 -21.04 6.47
CA VAL A 18 -6.62 -22.48 6.34
C VAL A 18 -6.64 -22.91 4.87
N ASN A 19 -7.25 -22.12 4.01
CA ASN A 19 -7.30 -22.41 2.56
C ASN A 19 -5.92 -22.31 1.93
N LEU A 20 -5.12 -21.36 2.35
CA LEU A 20 -3.73 -21.21 1.92
C LEU A 20 -2.88 -22.43 2.30
N VAL A 21 -2.95 -22.87 3.57
CA VAL A 21 -2.20 -24.06 4.04
C VAL A 21 -2.58 -25.30 3.24
N LYS A 22 -3.85 -25.51 2.91
CA LYS A 22 -4.30 -26.59 2.04
C LYS A 22 -3.71 -26.49 0.63
N SER A 23 -3.53 -25.28 0.12
CA SER A 23 -2.97 -25.06 -1.22
C SER A 23 -1.48 -25.36 -1.33
N PHE A 24 -0.70 -25.26 -0.23
CA PHE A 24 0.72 -25.61 -0.21
C PHE A 24 1.02 -27.05 -0.62
N VAL A 25 0.06 -27.95 -0.48
CA VAL A 25 0.20 -29.35 -0.85
C VAL A 25 0.01 -29.58 -2.35
N LEU A 26 -0.67 -28.66 -3.05
CA LEU A 26 -1.14 -28.82 -4.44
C LEU A 26 -0.43 -27.92 -5.44
N TYR A 27 0.21 -26.81 -5.00
CA TYR A 27 0.74 -25.79 -5.88
C TYR A 27 2.24 -25.58 -5.67
N ASN A 28 2.94 -25.17 -6.73
CA ASN A 28 4.32 -24.71 -6.63
C ASN A 28 4.39 -23.27 -6.04
N GLU A 29 5.60 -22.81 -5.71
CA GLU A 29 5.82 -21.51 -5.04
C GLU A 29 5.28 -20.33 -5.87
N GLU A 30 5.43 -20.36 -7.19
CA GLU A 30 4.97 -19.27 -8.08
C GLU A 30 3.43 -19.20 -8.10
N GLU A 31 2.76 -20.35 -8.17
CA GLU A 31 1.30 -20.42 -8.10
C GLU A 31 0.75 -19.96 -6.75
N ILE A 32 1.44 -20.28 -5.66
CA ILE A 32 1.09 -19.83 -4.30
C ILE A 32 1.25 -18.31 -4.21
N ASN A 33 2.37 -17.77 -4.67
CA ASN A 33 2.61 -16.33 -4.68
C ASN A 33 1.56 -15.58 -5.50
N SER A 34 1.19 -16.09 -6.67
CA SER A 34 0.12 -15.51 -7.50
C SER A 34 -1.21 -15.48 -6.77
N LYS A 35 -1.63 -16.58 -6.14
CA LYS A 35 -2.88 -16.65 -5.37
C LYS A 35 -2.88 -15.69 -4.18
N LEU A 36 -1.75 -15.57 -3.48
CA LEU A 36 -1.60 -14.61 -2.37
C LEU A 36 -1.76 -13.18 -2.84
N VAL A 37 -1.15 -12.83 -3.97
CA VAL A 37 -1.29 -11.51 -4.58
C VAL A 37 -2.75 -11.22 -4.92
N ASP A 38 -3.47 -12.18 -5.51
CA ASP A 38 -4.88 -12.02 -5.85
C ASP A 38 -5.75 -11.78 -4.60
N ILE A 39 -5.55 -12.56 -3.54
CA ILE A 39 -6.24 -12.39 -2.26
C ILE A 39 -5.99 -10.99 -1.70
N LEU A 40 -4.73 -10.57 -1.62
CA LEU A 40 -4.36 -9.27 -1.07
C LEU A 40 -4.93 -8.09 -1.88
N LYS A 41 -4.99 -8.21 -3.22
CA LYS A 41 -5.61 -7.22 -4.10
C LYS A 41 -7.13 -7.17 -3.94
N VAL A 42 -7.77 -8.32 -3.74
CA VAL A 42 -9.23 -8.39 -3.46
C VAL A 42 -9.53 -7.71 -2.12
N GLU A 43 -8.79 -8.01 -1.05
CA GLU A 43 -8.93 -7.34 0.25
C GLU A 43 -8.76 -5.82 0.16
N GLU A 44 -7.76 -5.37 -0.59
CA GLU A 44 -7.47 -3.95 -0.81
C GLU A 44 -8.63 -3.23 -1.50
N ASN A 45 -9.21 -3.86 -2.52
CA ASN A 45 -10.38 -3.34 -3.24
C ASN A 45 -11.61 -3.32 -2.33
N GLN A 46 -11.88 -4.41 -1.61
CA GLN A 46 -13.04 -4.53 -0.74
C GLN A 46 -13.01 -3.47 0.38
N GLU A 47 -11.85 -3.28 1.01
CA GLU A 47 -11.68 -2.25 2.05
C GLU A 47 -12.00 -0.84 1.54
N PHE A 48 -11.61 -0.53 0.29
CA PHE A 48 -11.95 0.75 -0.33
C PHE A 48 -13.45 0.84 -0.67
N GLU A 49 -14.02 -0.19 -1.28
CA GLU A 49 -15.42 -0.22 -1.67
C GLU A 49 -16.35 -0.12 -0.46
N ASP A 50 -16.05 -0.79 0.64
CA ASP A 50 -16.79 -0.70 1.90
C ASP A 50 -16.72 0.72 2.47
N SER A 51 -15.54 1.33 2.50
CA SER A 51 -15.39 2.73 2.90
C SER A 51 -16.20 3.67 2.00
N TYR A 52 -16.12 3.48 0.69
CA TYR A 52 -16.80 4.33 -0.28
C TYR A 52 -18.31 4.20 -0.15
N GLU A 53 -18.84 2.98 -0.06
CA GLU A 53 -20.25 2.69 0.07
C GLU A 53 -20.84 3.28 1.36
N ARG A 54 -20.11 3.19 2.47
CA ARG A 54 -20.48 3.78 3.77
C ARG A 54 -20.71 5.29 3.69
N PHE A 55 -19.96 5.99 2.86
CA PHE A 55 -19.97 7.44 2.76
C PHE A 55 -20.53 7.99 1.45
N LYS A 56 -21.05 7.15 0.54
CA LYS A 56 -21.47 7.54 -0.82
C LYS A 56 -22.48 8.69 -0.88
N ASN A 57 -23.30 8.85 0.14
CA ASN A 57 -24.32 9.90 0.21
C ASN A 57 -23.82 11.23 0.80
N ARG A 58 -22.53 11.34 1.13
CA ARG A 58 -21.94 12.57 1.65
C ARG A 58 -21.64 13.54 0.50
N LYS A 59 -22.03 14.83 0.66
CA LYS A 59 -21.79 15.86 -0.36
C LYS A 59 -20.32 16.09 -0.73
N CYS A 60 -19.41 15.80 0.21
CA CYS A 60 -17.97 16.00 0.04
C CYS A 60 -17.23 14.74 -0.39
N ILE A 61 -17.92 13.65 -0.77
CA ILE A 61 -17.25 12.44 -1.23
C ILE A 61 -16.46 12.71 -2.51
N LYS A 62 -15.24 12.22 -2.54
CA LYS A 62 -14.38 12.34 -3.73
C LYS A 62 -14.81 11.34 -4.81
N PRO A 63 -14.55 11.63 -6.09
CA PRO A 63 -14.76 10.66 -7.17
C PRO A 63 -14.01 9.35 -6.89
N ILE A 64 -14.66 8.22 -7.14
CA ILE A 64 -14.13 6.89 -6.82
C ILE A 64 -12.76 6.62 -7.50
N GLU A 65 -12.57 7.16 -8.70
CA GLU A 65 -11.39 6.93 -9.54
C GLU A 65 -10.10 7.51 -8.94
N ILE A 66 -10.22 8.57 -8.13
CA ILE A 66 -9.04 9.22 -7.52
C ILE A 66 -8.62 8.55 -6.22
N GLY A 67 -9.55 7.85 -5.57
CA GLY A 67 -9.31 7.16 -4.29
C GLY A 67 -8.76 5.74 -4.44
N LYS A 68 -8.99 5.08 -5.58
CA LYS A 68 -8.52 3.71 -5.81
C LYS A 68 -7.00 3.65 -5.92
N HIS A 69 -6.42 2.59 -5.34
CA HIS A 69 -5.04 2.25 -5.66
C HIS A 69 -4.91 1.85 -7.12
N LYS A 70 -3.72 2.03 -7.67
CA LYS A 70 -3.45 1.76 -9.09
C LYS A 70 -2.18 0.94 -9.24
N TYR A 71 -2.20 0.13 -10.28
CA TYR A 71 -1.09 -0.71 -10.72
C TYR A 71 -0.73 -0.33 -12.15
N PHE A 72 0.52 0.04 -12.39
CA PHE A 72 1.09 0.33 -13.70
C PHE A 72 2.10 -0.76 -14.00
N ASN A 73 1.79 -1.62 -14.96
CA ASN A 73 2.58 -2.81 -15.25
C ASN A 73 3.47 -2.61 -16.47
N ASP A 74 4.70 -3.09 -16.38
CA ASP A 74 5.62 -3.32 -17.47
C ASP A 74 6.02 -4.80 -17.44
N PRO A 75 5.58 -5.62 -18.42
CA PRO A 75 5.84 -7.05 -18.43
C PRO A 75 7.33 -7.41 -18.61
N ASN A 76 8.15 -6.45 -19.05
CA ASN A 76 9.59 -6.65 -19.26
C ASN A 76 10.42 -6.29 -18.02
N SER A 77 9.79 -5.80 -16.94
CA SER A 77 10.48 -5.33 -15.75
C SER A 77 10.31 -6.26 -14.56
N ASN A 78 11.43 -6.58 -13.90
CA ASN A 78 11.46 -7.30 -12.61
C ASN A 78 11.56 -6.35 -11.40
N SER A 79 11.32 -5.06 -11.60
CA SER A 79 11.42 -4.02 -10.57
C SER A 79 10.08 -3.35 -10.35
N CYS A 80 9.76 -3.05 -9.09
CA CYS A 80 8.54 -2.34 -8.71
C CYS A 80 8.85 -1.13 -7.84
N VAL A 81 8.17 -0.01 -8.09
CA VAL A 81 8.18 1.17 -7.24
C VAL A 81 6.84 1.30 -6.54
N ILE A 82 6.84 1.41 -5.22
CA ILE A 82 5.67 1.73 -4.42
C ILE A 82 5.69 3.24 -4.15
N ALA A 83 4.75 3.97 -4.73
CA ALA A 83 4.67 5.44 -4.65
C ALA A 83 3.54 5.86 -3.71
N ILE A 84 3.89 6.35 -2.51
CA ILE A 84 3.00 6.60 -1.38
C ILE A 84 2.66 8.08 -1.28
N HIS A 85 1.37 8.40 -1.32
CA HIS A 85 0.87 9.78 -1.20
C HIS A 85 0.94 10.35 0.21
N GLY A 86 0.73 11.66 0.36
CA GLY A 86 0.73 12.38 1.63
C GLY A 86 -0.60 12.31 2.39
N PHE A 87 -0.61 12.91 3.60
CA PHE A 87 -1.79 13.05 4.45
C PHE A 87 -2.90 13.82 3.73
N SER A 88 -4.14 13.41 3.92
CA SER A 88 -5.35 13.96 3.30
C SER A 88 -5.38 13.98 1.75
N SER A 89 -4.38 13.37 1.11
CA SER A 89 -4.29 13.22 -0.33
C SER A 89 -4.90 11.90 -0.83
N THR A 90 -4.52 11.43 -2.01
CA THR A 90 -5.03 10.21 -2.63
C THR A 90 -3.97 9.59 -3.54
N PRO A 91 -4.11 8.34 -3.98
CA PRO A 91 -3.23 7.74 -4.99
C PRO A 91 -3.05 8.57 -6.27
N LYS A 92 -4.05 9.39 -6.62
CA LYS A 92 -3.99 10.32 -7.77
C LYS A 92 -2.83 11.32 -7.69
N GLU A 93 -2.41 11.72 -6.50
CA GLU A 93 -1.26 12.61 -6.30
C GLU A 93 0.02 12.03 -6.91
N MET A 94 0.20 10.72 -6.79
CA MET A 94 1.39 10.02 -7.27
C MET A 94 1.30 9.59 -8.75
N GLU A 95 0.16 9.79 -9.42
CA GLU A 95 -0.09 9.23 -10.75
C GLU A 95 0.88 9.75 -11.83
N LYS A 96 1.22 11.03 -11.82
CA LYS A 96 2.17 11.58 -12.80
C LYS A 96 3.57 10.97 -12.63
N LEU A 97 4.02 10.82 -11.39
CA LEU A 97 5.27 10.15 -11.08
C LEU A 97 5.21 8.67 -11.47
N ALA A 98 4.09 8.01 -11.17
CA ALA A 98 3.90 6.60 -11.51
C ALA A 98 3.94 6.36 -13.03
N LEU A 99 3.27 7.19 -13.81
CA LEU A 99 3.30 7.12 -15.27
C LEU A 99 4.72 7.35 -15.83
N PHE A 100 5.44 8.35 -15.30
CA PHE A 100 6.82 8.61 -15.69
C PHE A 100 7.72 7.41 -15.40
N LEU A 101 7.65 6.84 -14.21
CA LEU A 101 8.44 5.67 -13.82
C LEU A 101 8.08 4.44 -14.66
N ASN A 102 6.80 4.23 -14.93
CA ASN A 102 6.35 3.11 -15.76
C ASN A 102 6.86 3.23 -17.21
N GLN A 103 6.83 4.42 -17.79
CA GLN A 103 7.43 4.70 -19.11
C GLN A 103 8.96 4.50 -19.14
N ASN A 104 9.61 4.50 -17.97
CA ASN A 104 11.04 4.25 -17.81
C ASN A 104 11.35 2.84 -17.31
N GLY A 105 10.47 1.88 -17.50
CA GLY A 105 10.74 0.46 -17.28
C GLY A 105 10.56 -0.02 -15.83
N PHE A 106 9.68 0.62 -15.06
CA PHE A 106 9.31 0.15 -13.73
C PHE A 106 7.85 -0.26 -13.67
N ASN A 107 7.55 -1.35 -12.99
CA ASN A 107 6.20 -1.55 -12.46
C ASN A 107 5.98 -0.55 -11.33
N VAL A 108 4.76 0.00 -11.21
CA VAL A 108 4.47 0.96 -10.15
C VAL A 108 3.15 0.63 -9.46
N GLN A 109 3.15 0.73 -8.14
CA GLN A 109 1.95 0.66 -7.31
C GLN A 109 1.74 2.00 -6.62
N THR A 110 0.51 2.53 -6.65
CA THR A 110 0.13 3.71 -5.87
C THR A 110 -0.92 3.31 -4.85
N PRO A 111 -0.50 2.85 -3.64
CA PRO A 111 -1.42 2.38 -2.63
C PRO A 111 -2.32 3.51 -2.10
N ARG A 112 -3.55 3.16 -1.75
CA ARG A 112 -4.43 4.00 -0.94
C ARG A 112 -4.11 3.80 0.53
N LEU A 113 -3.84 4.85 1.25
CA LEU A 113 -3.80 4.80 2.72
C LEU A 113 -5.24 4.72 3.26
N ALA A 114 -5.48 3.86 4.24
CA ALA A 114 -6.80 3.67 4.84
C ALA A 114 -7.45 5.02 5.21
N GLY A 115 -8.75 5.17 4.94
CA GLY A 115 -9.50 6.40 5.19
C GLY A 115 -9.27 7.55 4.20
N HIS A 116 -8.29 7.44 3.30
CA HIS A 116 -8.04 8.45 2.28
C HIS A 116 -8.88 8.21 1.02
N GLY A 117 -9.13 9.28 0.24
CA GLY A 117 -9.82 9.17 -1.05
C GLY A 117 -11.35 9.06 -0.97
N THR A 118 -11.93 9.19 0.21
CA THR A 118 -13.37 9.22 0.47
C THR A 118 -13.79 10.59 1.04
N VAL A 119 -14.04 10.67 2.33
CA VAL A 119 -14.46 11.88 3.06
C VAL A 119 -13.56 12.12 4.28
N PRO A 120 -13.50 13.35 4.83
CA PRO A 120 -12.69 13.63 6.02
C PRO A 120 -13.08 12.78 7.25
N GLU A 121 -14.34 12.41 7.38
CA GLU A 121 -14.82 11.58 8.49
C GLU A 121 -14.23 10.18 8.47
N ASP A 122 -14.05 9.57 7.28
CA ASP A 122 -13.39 8.27 7.15
C ASP A 122 -11.93 8.35 7.60
N LEU A 123 -11.21 9.40 7.15
CA LEU A 123 -9.83 9.64 7.55
C LEU A 123 -9.67 9.85 9.06
N LYS A 124 -10.62 10.56 9.69
CA LYS A 124 -10.60 10.85 11.13
C LYS A 124 -10.73 9.59 12.01
N GLU A 125 -11.32 8.53 11.48
CA GLU A 125 -11.46 7.25 12.18
C GLU A 125 -10.19 6.38 12.13
N LYS A 126 -9.18 6.79 11.34
CA LYS A 126 -7.96 6.00 11.11
C LYS A 126 -6.78 6.52 11.89
N ILE A 127 -5.94 5.60 12.31
CA ILE A 127 -4.67 5.87 12.99
C ILE A 127 -3.50 5.50 12.05
N TRP A 128 -2.29 5.90 12.40
CA TRP A 128 -1.12 5.66 11.55
C TRP A 128 -0.83 4.17 11.30
N GLN A 129 -1.24 3.29 12.22
CA GLN A 129 -1.11 1.83 12.06
C GLN A 129 -1.96 1.31 10.90
N ASP A 130 -3.15 1.87 10.68
CA ASP A 130 -4.01 1.51 9.56
C ASP A 130 -3.35 1.89 8.23
N TRP A 131 -2.72 3.07 8.17
CA TRP A 131 -1.96 3.50 6.99
C TRP A 131 -0.75 2.60 6.75
N TYR A 132 -0.04 2.24 7.83
CA TYR A 132 1.10 1.34 7.75
C TYR A 132 0.68 -0.06 7.26
N LYS A 133 -0.49 -0.57 7.69
CA LYS A 133 -1.06 -1.84 7.20
C LYS A 133 -1.32 -1.78 5.68
N SER A 134 -1.88 -0.67 5.17
CA SER A 134 -2.08 -0.46 3.73
C SER A 134 -0.77 -0.58 2.95
N ILE A 135 0.31 0.04 3.45
CA ILE A 135 1.64 -0.01 2.81
C ILE A 135 2.26 -1.40 2.94
N SER A 136 2.16 -2.04 4.11
CA SER A 136 2.70 -3.39 4.31
C SER A 136 2.09 -4.38 3.32
N ARG A 137 0.78 -4.25 3.02
CA ARG A 137 0.12 -5.06 1.98
C ARG A 137 0.73 -4.82 0.61
N SER A 138 0.91 -3.56 0.19
CA SER A 138 1.52 -3.24 -1.11
C SER A 138 2.98 -3.71 -1.20
N ILE A 139 3.74 -3.64 -0.12
CA ILE A 139 5.11 -4.18 -0.06
C ILE A 139 5.11 -5.69 -0.27
N ILE A 140 4.22 -6.41 0.39
CA ILE A 140 4.11 -7.87 0.24
C ILE A 140 3.70 -8.23 -1.19
N ILE A 141 2.71 -7.55 -1.76
CA ILE A 141 2.31 -7.74 -3.16
C ILE A 141 3.51 -7.53 -4.10
N ALA A 142 4.30 -6.47 -3.88
CA ALA A 142 5.48 -6.20 -4.71
C ALA A 142 6.56 -7.26 -4.51
N ALA A 143 6.87 -7.66 -3.28
CA ALA A 143 7.92 -8.62 -2.98
C ALA A 143 7.58 -10.06 -3.46
N LEU A 144 6.29 -10.41 -3.54
CA LEU A 144 5.86 -11.69 -4.12
C LEU A 144 5.97 -11.72 -5.65
N GLN A 145 5.97 -10.56 -6.32
CA GLN A 145 5.94 -10.46 -7.77
C GLN A 145 7.28 -10.02 -8.40
N TYR A 146 8.10 -9.25 -7.68
CA TYR A 146 9.26 -8.57 -8.24
C TYR A 146 10.53 -8.81 -7.42
N LYS A 147 11.66 -8.88 -8.12
CA LYS A 147 12.98 -9.10 -7.50
C LYS A 147 13.54 -7.87 -6.82
N LYS A 148 13.11 -6.67 -7.22
CA LYS A 148 13.59 -5.40 -6.70
C LYS A 148 12.42 -4.49 -6.36
N VAL A 149 12.33 -4.06 -5.12
CA VAL A 149 11.28 -3.17 -4.62
C VAL A 149 11.92 -1.85 -4.17
N TYR A 150 11.40 -0.75 -4.69
CA TYR A 150 11.75 0.61 -4.32
C TYR A 150 10.53 1.27 -3.69
N ILE A 151 10.75 2.15 -2.73
CA ILE A 151 9.65 2.90 -2.12
C ILE A 151 9.91 4.39 -2.27
N ILE A 152 8.92 5.12 -2.74
CA ILE A 152 8.93 6.58 -2.80
C ILE A 152 7.75 7.09 -1.99
N GLY A 153 7.98 7.94 -1.00
CA GLY A 153 6.92 8.50 -0.19
C GLY A 153 6.96 10.02 -0.15
N PHE A 154 5.79 10.65 -0.31
CA PHE A 154 5.62 12.09 -0.19
C PHE A 154 5.06 12.47 1.19
N SER A 155 5.67 13.44 1.88
CA SER A 155 5.22 13.94 3.18
C SER A 155 5.03 12.80 4.20
N THR A 156 3.82 12.57 4.72
CA THR A 156 3.47 11.43 5.58
C THR A 156 3.79 10.08 4.94
N GLY A 157 3.58 9.94 3.63
CA GLY A 157 4.00 8.76 2.88
C GLY A 157 5.50 8.49 2.97
N GLY A 158 6.33 9.55 3.04
CA GLY A 158 7.77 9.43 3.26
C GLY A 158 8.13 8.92 4.66
N LEU A 159 7.39 9.34 5.70
CA LEU A 159 7.57 8.81 7.06
C LEU A 159 7.21 7.32 7.14
N LEU A 160 6.11 6.94 6.50
CA LEU A 160 5.67 5.55 6.45
C LEU A 160 6.65 4.68 5.63
N ALA A 161 7.21 5.23 4.54
CA ALA A 161 8.27 4.58 3.76
C ALA A 161 9.52 4.31 4.61
N LEU A 162 9.97 5.29 5.41
CA LEU A 162 11.08 5.11 6.35
C LEU A 162 10.75 4.07 7.43
N LEU A 163 9.54 4.08 7.95
CA LEU A 163 9.12 3.10 8.94
C LEU A 163 9.20 1.67 8.38
N SER A 164 8.93 1.49 7.09
CA SER A 164 9.00 0.19 6.40
C SER A 164 10.41 -0.40 6.36
N THR A 165 11.45 0.43 6.41
CA THR A 165 12.85 -0.06 6.42
C THR A 165 13.25 -0.79 7.69
N LYS A 166 12.44 -0.70 8.76
CA LYS A 166 12.68 -1.45 10.00
C LYS A 166 12.39 -2.94 9.86
N LYS A 167 11.66 -3.35 8.82
CA LYS A 167 11.42 -4.76 8.49
C LYS A 167 12.45 -5.21 7.45
N ASP A 168 13.04 -6.36 7.70
CA ASP A 168 14.04 -6.94 6.83
C ASP A 168 13.37 -7.68 5.66
N TYR A 169 13.08 -6.95 4.59
CA TYR A 169 12.64 -7.50 3.32
C TYR A 169 13.84 -7.58 2.38
N GLN A 170 14.16 -8.78 1.90
CA GLN A 170 15.31 -9.03 1.03
C GLN A 170 15.23 -8.31 -0.33
N GLU A 171 14.00 -8.04 -0.79
CA GLU A 171 13.71 -7.39 -2.08
C GLU A 171 13.88 -5.87 -2.03
N PHE A 172 14.03 -5.27 -0.83
CA PHE A 172 14.19 -3.82 -0.69
C PHE A 172 15.54 -3.35 -1.19
N VAL A 173 15.49 -2.42 -2.16
CA VAL A 173 16.70 -1.81 -2.75
C VAL A 173 16.94 -0.42 -2.16
N SER A 174 15.93 0.45 -2.16
CA SER A 174 16.06 1.80 -1.61
C SER A 174 14.72 2.44 -1.28
N VAL A 175 14.81 3.48 -0.44
CA VAL A 175 13.68 4.33 -0.05
C VAL A 175 14.00 5.78 -0.37
N VAL A 176 13.06 6.47 -1.01
CA VAL A 176 13.13 7.90 -1.32
C VAL A 176 12.03 8.64 -0.56
N CYS A 177 12.43 9.66 0.19
CA CYS A 177 11.51 10.50 0.95
C CYS A 177 11.47 11.90 0.34
N ILE A 178 10.27 12.33 -0.09
CA ILE A 178 10.03 13.66 -0.65
C ILE A 178 9.30 14.49 0.41
N ASN A 179 9.90 15.56 0.89
CA ASN A 179 9.35 16.47 1.90
C ASN A 179 8.81 15.75 3.16
N ALA A 180 9.43 14.67 3.58
CA ALA A 180 9.05 13.98 4.81
C ALA A 180 9.36 14.83 6.04
N ALA A 181 8.35 15.05 6.89
CA ALA A 181 8.47 15.86 8.10
C ALA A 181 9.13 15.06 9.23
N LEU A 182 10.45 14.84 9.13
CA LEU A 182 11.24 14.09 10.12
C LEU A 182 11.32 14.78 11.49
N HIS A 183 11.10 16.08 11.53
CA HIS A 183 11.10 16.88 12.74
C HIS A 183 10.02 17.96 12.66
N LEU A 184 9.15 18.01 13.68
CA LEU A 184 8.08 19.00 13.79
C LEU A 184 8.40 19.96 14.94
N ASN A 185 8.77 21.19 14.60
CA ASN A 185 9.08 22.24 15.59
C ASN A 185 7.84 23.08 16.00
N ASP A 186 6.66 22.78 15.47
CA ASP A 186 5.46 23.55 15.75
C ASP A 186 4.75 23.02 17.00
N LEU A 187 4.71 23.86 18.05
CA LEU A 187 4.03 23.55 19.32
C LEU A 187 2.53 23.28 19.15
N ARG A 188 1.88 23.82 18.11
CA ARG A 188 0.46 23.62 17.82
C ARG A 188 0.16 22.18 17.38
N ILE A 189 1.13 21.51 16.77
CA ILE A 189 0.99 20.12 16.34
C ILE A 189 1.11 19.16 17.52
N LYS A 190 1.88 19.52 18.56
CA LYS A 190 2.00 18.73 19.79
C LYS A 190 0.70 18.63 20.60
N THR A 191 -0.27 19.49 20.31
CA THR A 191 -1.59 19.51 20.98
C THR A 191 -2.62 18.67 20.24
N ILE A 192 -2.33 18.17 19.02
CA ILE A 192 -3.25 17.41 18.16
C ILE A 192 -2.86 15.91 18.12
N LEU A 193 -1.66 15.57 18.57
CA LEU A 193 -1.16 14.20 18.70
C LEU A 193 -1.26 13.74 20.16
#